data_f6b304324f3fb3097244ac1e04763347
#
_entry.id   f6b304324f3fb3097244ac1e04763347
#
_cell.length_a   1.000
_cell.length_b   1.000
_cell.length_c   1.000
_cell.angle_alpha   90.00
_cell.angle_beta   90.00
_cell.angle_gamma   90.00
#
_symmetry.space_group_name_H-M   'P 1'
#
loop_
_entity.id
_entity.type
_entity.pdbx_description
1 polymer ?
#
loop_
_entity_poly.entity_id
_entity_poly.type
_entity_poly.pdbx_seq_one_letter_code
_entity_poly.pdbx_strand_id
1 'polypeptide(L)'
;MTKANTDAGTDVGTDAAPWTVQDDLLARIADRAPGYDAANAFCAEDLDELRAAGYLRIGVPVAQGGSGLGLHATAAVQRTLAQAAPATALGLGMHQVWVQAARAVRARGESFLQAVTDRAADDQLLAFGVSEPGNDAVLFDSSTTAEPDGDGGYRFTGTKVFTSLAPAWDVLSVFGKDETGPEPRLVHGFVLRSDGDVEHLDDWDTLGMRATQSRTTKLHGVHVPADRIVRSLPVGPNQDPLVFGVFAAFELLIASVYVGVAERAIALAVDAVGRRVAADGSPRSDDPDVRRALADLRGAVDAITLQVDALARSVDERDELGARWFPLLVGTKARAVDTAQHVVDEAMRVVGGSAFRSSSELARLARDVRAGQYHPSSRDSAARTLATSVLGPPA
;
A
#
# COMPACT_ATOMS: atom_id res chain seq x y z
N MET A 1 -21.98 44.29 10.33
CA MET A 1 -21.14 43.43 9.47
C MET A 1 -21.06 42.05 10.12
N THR A 2 -21.92 41.18 9.69
CA THR A 2 -22.16 39.85 10.26
C THR A 2 -21.16 38.89 9.66
N LYS A 3 -20.30 38.27 10.47
CA LYS A 3 -19.41 37.20 10.03
C LYS A 3 -20.27 35.96 9.75
N ALA A 4 -20.27 35.50 8.52
CA ALA A 4 -20.77 34.19 8.15
C ALA A 4 -19.86 33.11 8.71
N ASN A 5 -20.37 32.33 9.62
CA ASN A 5 -19.75 31.14 10.19
C ASN A 5 -19.97 30.01 9.18
N THR A 6 -18.96 29.66 8.39
CA THR A 6 -18.98 28.43 7.58
C THR A 6 -18.54 27.29 8.49
N ASP A 7 -19.55 26.62 9.02
CA ASP A 7 -19.43 25.37 9.77
C ASP A 7 -18.96 24.28 8.79
N ALA A 8 -17.65 24.04 8.74
CA ALA A 8 -17.07 22.86 8.11
C ALA A 8 -17.30 21.71 9.10
N GLY A 9 -18.38 20.97 8.88
CA GLY A 9 -18.79 19.86 9.72
C GLY A 9 -17.63 18.91 9.97
N THR A 10 -17.15 18.91 11.21
CA THR A 10 -16.35 17.81 11.76
C THR A 10 -17.26 16.59 11.80
N ASP A 11 -17.05 15.67 10.87
CA ASP A 11 -17.67 14.34 10.87
C ASP A 11 -17.08 13.51 12.03
N VAL A 12 -17.44 13.89 13.25
CA VAL A 12 -17.21 13.11 14.48
C VAL A 12 -18.40 12.18 14.58
N GLY A 13 -18.33 11.08 13.83
CA GLY A 13 -19.37 10.06 13.85
C GLY A 13 -19.36 9.28 15.17
N THR A 14 -20.53 9.20 15.73
CA THR A 14 -21.12 8.20 16.65
C THR A 14 -20.19 7.12 17.25
N ASP A 15 -20.41 6.80 18.54
CA ASP A 15 -19.82 5.77 19.41
C ASP A 15 -19.79 4.30 18.87
N ALA A 16 -19.76 4.07 17.58
CA ALA A 16 -19.54 2.74 17.02
C ALA A 16 -18.05 2.40 17.11
N ALA A 17 -17.72 1.21 17.61
CA ALA A 17 -16.35 0.71 17.63
C ALA A 17 -15.74 0.79 16.22
N PRO A 18 -14.47 1.21 16.07
CA PRO A 18 -13.83 1.29 14.76
C PRO A 18 -13.86 -0.08 14.07
N TRP A 19 -14.06 -0.09 12.75
CA TRP A 19 -14.05 -1.32 11.97
C TRP A 19 -12.70 -2.05 12.14
N THR A 20 -12.76 -3.35 12.39
CA THR A 20 -11.59 -4.24 12.52
C THR A 20 -11.86 -5.54 11.77
N VAL A 21 -10.78 -6.20 11.32
CA VAL A 21 -10.91 -7.57 10.79
C VAL A 21 -11.23 -8.50 11.95
N GLN A 22 -12.27 -9.33 11.80
CA GLN A 22 -12.66 -10.30 12.83
C GLN A 22 -11.63 -11.42 12.95
N ASP A 23 -11.38 -11.92 14.15
CA ASP A 23 -10.35 -12.92 14.44
C ASP A 23 -10.56 -14.23 13.67
N ASP A 24 -11.80 -14.67 13.50
CA ASP A 24 -12.13 -15.87 12.74
C ASP A 24 -11.86 -15.70 11.23
N LEU A 25 -12.07 -14.51 10.68
CA LEU A 25 -11.71 -14.17 9.32
C LEU A 25 -10.19 -14.12 9.14
N LEU A 26 -9.47 -13.50 10.08
CA LEU A 26 -8.00 -13.50 10.06
C LEU A 26 -7.43 -14.91 10.11
N ALA A 27 -8.00 -15.81 10.94
CA ALA A 27 -7.58 -17.20 11.01
C ALA A 27 -7.75 -17.91 9.67
N ARG A 28 -8.93 -17.77 8.99
CA ARG A 28 -9.16 -18.37 7.67
C ARG A 28 -8.21 -17.83 6.60
N ILE A 29 -7.96 -16.54 6.58
CA ILE A 29 -7.00 -15.89 5.68
C ILE A 29 -5.58 -16.44 5.91
N ALA A 30 -5.15 -16.56 7.18
CA ALA A 30 -3.85 -17.13 7.52
C ALA A 30 -3.70 -18.59 7.06
N ASP A 31 -4.75 -19.38 7.21
CA ASP A 31 -4.78 -20.80 6.79
C ASP A 31 -4.66 -20.98 5.28
N ARG A 32 -5.22 -20.05 4.48
CA ARG A 32 -5.16 -20.11 3.00
C ARG A 32 -3.84 -19.58 2.43
N ALA A 33 -3.17 -18.67 3.11
CA ALA A 33 -1.98 -17.97 2.60
C ALA A 33 -0.85 -18.92 2.09
N PRO A 34 -0.50 -20.05 2.76
CA PRO A 34 0.47 -21.00 2.23
C PRO A 34 0.04 -21.65 0.91
N GLY A 35 -1.26 -21.91 0.74
CA GLY A 35 -1.82 -22.48 -0.49
C GLY A 35 -1.68 -21.53 -1.68
N TYR A 36 -2.01 -20.26 -1.50
CA TYR A 36 -1.85 -19.25 -2.55
C TYR A 36 -0.38 -19.04 -2.93
N ASP A 37 0.52 -19.01 -1.96
CA ASP A 37 1.97 -18.89 -2.20
C ASP A 37 2.49 -20.09 -3.00
N ALA A 38 2.15 -21.31 -2.59
CA ALA A 38 2.59 -22.54 -3.26
C ALA A 38 2.07 -22.66 -4.69
N ALA A 39 0.81 -22.30 -4.91
CA ALA A 39 0.17 -22.39 -6.22
C ALA A 39 0.44 -21.17 -7.12
N ASN A 40 1.12 -20.15 -6.64
CA ASN A 40 1.22 -18.84 -7.32
C ASN A 40 -0.17 -18.31 -7.73
N ALA A 41 -1.15 -18.43 -6.84
CA ALA A 41 -2.55 -18.11 -7.12
C ALA A 41 -2.97 -16.79 -6.48
N PHE A 42 -3.94 -16.10 -7.10
CA PHE A 42 -4.57 -14.92 -6.54
C PHE A 42 -5.40 -15.26 -5.28
N CYS A 43 -5.44 -14.35 -4.32
CA CYS A 43 -6.16 -14.49 -3.06
C CYS A 43 -7.68 -14.22 -3.23
N ALA A 44 -8.34 -14.93 -4.12
CA ALA A 44 -9.74 -14.66 -4.49
C ALA A 44 -10.71 -14.82 -3.32
N GLU A 45 -10.58 -15.91 -2.56
CA GLU A 45 -11.45 -16.18 -1.41
C GLU A 45 -11.27 -15.14 -0.30
N ASP A 46 -10.02 -14.69 -0.06
CA ASP A 46 -9.73 -13.61 0.90
C ASP A 46 -10.41 -12.31 0.46
N LEU A 47 -10.33 -11.96 -0.83
CA LEU A 47 -11.00 -10.79 -1.39
C LEU A 47 -12.52 -10.86 -1.17
N ASP A 48 -13.13 -12.01 -1.48
CA ASP A 48 -14.59 -12.17 -1.38
C ASP A 48 -15.07 -12.04 0.08
N GLU A 49 -14.38 -12.69 1.03
CA GLU A 49 -14.71 -12.59 2.45
C GLU A 49 -14.45 -11.19 3.01
N LEU A 50 -13.33 -10.53 2.65
CA LEU A 50 -13.04 -9.16 3.08
C LEU A 50 -14.00 -8.15 2.47
N ARG A 51 -14.41 -8.32 1.20
CA ARG A 51 -15.47 -7.52 0.56
C ARG A 51 -16.78 -7.68 1.33
N ALA A 52 -17.21 -8.90 1.61
CA ALA A 52 -18.42 -9.18 2.38
C ALA A 52 -18.37 -8.58 3.80
N ALA A 53 -17.19 -8.54 4.42
CA ALA A 53 -16.97 -7.90 5.71
C ALA A 53 -16.91 -6.35 5.63
N GLY A 54 -16.99 -5.75 4.44
CA GLY A 54 -16.99 -4.31 4.23
C GLY A 54 -15.59 -3.68 4.16
N TYR A 55 -14.53 -4.47 4.00
CA TYR A 55 -13.15 -3.96 3.92
C TYR A 55 -12.96 -2.93 2.81
N LEU A 56 -13.60 -3.06 1.65
CA LEU A 56 -13.46 -2.09 0.56
C LEU A 56 -14.02 -0.70 0.93
N ARG A 57 -14.91 -0.64 1.90
CA ARG A 57 -15.57 0.60 2.35
C ARG A 57 -15.01 1.20 3.63
N ILE A 58 -13.91 0.67 4.20
CA ILE A 58 -13.44 1.15 5.52
C ILE A 58 -13.07 2.62 5.54
N GLY A 59 -12.46 3.16 4.46
CA GLY A 59 -12.12 4.58 4.33
C GLY A 59 -13.23 5.45 3.73
N VAL A 60 -14.31 4.85 3.21
CA VAL A 60 -15.46 5.57 2.66
C VAL A 60 -16.20 6.28 3.80
N PRO A 61 -16.68 7.54 3.60
CA PRO A 61 -17.43 8.27 4.62
C PRO A 61 -18.65 7.51 5.16
N VAL A 62 -18.94 7.69 6.43
CA VAL A 62 -20.13 7.07 7.08
C VAL A 62 -21.42 7.48 6.36
N ALA A 63 -21.54 8.74 5.93
CA ALA A 63 -22.70 9.24 5.18
C ALA A 63 -22.90 8.52 3.83
N GLN A 64 -21.89 7.82 3.31
CA GLN A 64 -21.93 7.03 2.07
C GLN A 64 -21.91 5.51 2.33
N GLY A 65 -22.18 5.09 3.56
CA GLY A 65 -22.26 3.68 3.94
C GLY A 65 -20.93 3.00 4.25
N GLY A 66 -19.83 3.76 4.37
CA GLY A 66 -18.53 3.25 4.82
C GLY A 66 -18.31 3.38 6.32
N SER A 67 -17.09 3.05 6.76
CA SER A 67 -16.68 3.14 8.17
C SER A 67 -15.96 4.45 8.51
N GLY A 68 -15.62 5.27 7.54
CA GLY A 68 -14.99 6.58 7.74
C GLY A 68 -13.56 6.55 8.28
N LEU A 69 -12.87 5.40 8.23
CA LEU A 69 -11.52 5.29 8.78
C LEU A 69 -10.54 6.23 8.07
N GLY A 70 -9.78 6.99 8.86
CA GLY A 70 -8.63 7.75 8.38
C GLY A 70 -7.45 6.86 8.03
N LEU A 71 -6.38 7.49 7.54
CA LEU A 71 -5.16 6.79 7.14
C LEU A 71 -4.51 6.05 8.30
N HIS A 72 -4.48 6.63 9.51
CA HIS A 72 -3.92 5.99 10.70
C HIS A 72 -4.65 4.69 11.05
N ALA A 73 -5.99 4.72 11.12
CA ALA A 73 -6.78 3.53 11.42
C ALA A 73 -6.68 2.48 10.29
N THR A 74 -6.69 2.92 9.01
CA THR A 74 -6.50 2.03 7.86
C THR A 74 -5.11 1.37 7.88
N ALA A 75 -4.06 2.10 8.27
CA ALA A 75 -2.71 1.57 8.44
C ALA A 75 -2.65 0.47 9.52
N ALA A 76 -3.37 0.64 10.63
CA ALA A 76 -3.49 -0.38 11.66
C ALA A 76 -4.21 -1.65 11.15
N VAL A 77 -5.29 -1.48 10.37
CA VAL A 77 -5.98 -2.61 9.71
C VAL A 77 -5.04 -3.36 8.76
N GLN A 78 -4.27 -2.64 7.94
CA GLN A 78 -3.29 -3.23 7.03
C GLN A 78 -2.22 -4.04 7.77
N ARG A 79 -1.71 -3.49 8.87
CA ARG A 79 -0.74 -4.16 9.74
C ARG A 79 -1.29 -5.47 10.31
N THR A 80 -2.52 -5.44 10.80
CA THR A 80 -3.21 -6.63 11.32
C THR A 80 -3.41 -7.70 10.23
N LEU A 81 -3.89 -7.30 9.06
CA LEU A 81 -4.09 -8.22 7.94
C LEU A 81 -2.77 -8.82 7.45
N ALA A 82 -1.69 -8.03 7.44
CA ALA A 82 -0.37 -8.48 7.03
C ALA A 82 0.26 -9.51 7.98
N GLN A 83 -0.13 -9.53 9.26
CA GLN A 83 0.28 -10.61 10.17
C GLN A 83 -0.33 -11.96 9.77
N ALA A 84 -1.53 -11.97 9.21
CA ALA A 84 -2.19 -13.18 8.71
C ALA A 84 -1.67 -13.56 7.31
N ALA A 85 -1.72 -12.64 6.36
CA ALA A 85 -1.35 -12.87 4.96
C ALA A 85 -0.76 -11.60 4.31
N PRO A 86 0.57 -11.45 4.29
CA PRO A 86 1.24 -10.26 3.74
C PRO A 86 0.85 -9.95 2.29
N ALA A 87 0.76 -10.97 1.44
CA ALA A 87 0.44 -10.78 0.03
C ALA A 87 -1.02 -10.30 -0.16
N THR A 88 -1.97 -10.84 0.59
CA THR A 88 -3.37 -10.37 0.61
C THR A 88 -3.43 -8.92 1.08
N ALA A 89 -2.75 -8.58 2.19
CA ALA A 89 -2.70 -7.22 2.71
C ALA A 89 -2.09 -6.24 1.70
N LEU A 90 -0.97 -6.62 1.05
CA LEU A 90 -0.31 -5.79 0.04
C LEU A 90 -1.21 -5.56 -1.18
N GLY A 91 -1.77 -6.63 -1.74
CA GLY A 91 -2.63 -6.54 -2.92
C GLY A 91 -3.86 -5.66 -2.68
N LEU A 92 -4.64 -5.98 -1.64
CA LEU A 92 -5.86 -5.24 -1.30
C LEU A 92 -5.57 -3.84 -0.75
N GLY A 93 -4.36 -3.62 -0.21
CA GLY A 93 -3.88 -2.31 0.19
C GLY A 93 -3.87 -1.30 -0.95
N MET A 94 -3.70 -1.73 -2.21
CA MET A 94 -3.73 -0.83 -3.37
C MET A 94 -5.09 -0.18 -3.58
N HIS A 95 -6.18 -0.87 -3.24
CA HIS A 95 -7.51 -0.28 -3.19
C HIS A 95 -7.58 0.84 -2.13
N GLN A 96 -7.07 0.56 -0.93
CA GLN A 96 -7.07 1.54 0.15
C GLN A 96 -6.20 2.76 -0.13
N VAL A 97 -5.13 2.62 -0.94
CA VAL A 97 -4.33 3.79 -1.40
C VAL A 97 -5.24 4.81 -2.09
N TRP A 98 -6.11 4.38 -3.01
CA TRP A 98 -7.03 5.27 -3.72
C TRP A 98 -8.09 5.86 -2.80
N VAL A 99 -8.68 5.05 -1.93
CA VAL A 99 -9.72 5.52 -0.99
C VAL A 99 -9.14 6.58 -0.03
N GLN A 100 -7.94 6.36 0.50
CA GLN A 100 -7.28 7.31 1.39
C GLN A 100 -6.75 8.55 0.65
N ALA A 101 -6.32 8.41 -0.61
CA ALA A 101 -5.98 9.56 -1.46
C ALA A 101 -7.21 10.45 -1.72
N ALA A 102 -8.37 9.85 -2.02
CA ALA A 102 -9.62 10.59 -2.19
C ALA A 102 -10.03 11.32 -0.90
N ARG A 103 -9.85 10.67 0.27
CA ARG A 103 -10.06 11.29 1.57
C ARG A 103 -9.12 12.49 1.78
N ALA A 104 -7.82 12.35 1.49
CA ALA A 104 -6.84 13.41 1.64
C ALA A 104 -7.10 14.61 0.71
N VAL A 105 -7.55 14.35 -0.53
CA VAL A 105 -7.96 15.36 -1.49
C VAL A 105 -9.19 16.12 -0.99
N ARG A 106 -10.22 15.40 -0.52
CA ARG A 106 -11.43 16.00 0.02
C ARG A 106 -11.15 16.84 1.28
N ALA A 107 -10.26 16.40 2.13
CA ALA A 107 -9.85 17.16 3.33
C ALA A 107 -9.19 18.50 2.99
N ARG A 108 -8.73 18.69 1.74
CA ARG A 108 -8.18 19.94 1.20
C ARG A 108 -9.21 20.77 0.41
N GLY A 109 -10.48 20.38 0.48
CA GLY A 109 -11.60 21.11 -0.17
C GLY A 109 -11.77 20.80 -1.66
N GLU A 110 -11.11 19.76 -2.16
CA GLU A 110 -11.23 19.33 -3.57
C GLU A 110 -12.09 18.07 -3.69
N SER A 111 -12.76 17.89 -4.84
CA SER A 111 -13.70 16.78 -5.05
C SER A 111 -13.43 15.94 -6.30
N PHE A 112 -12.34 16.19 -7.02
CA PHE A 112 -12.07 15.50 -8.29
C PHE A 112 -11.84 13.98 -8.17
N LEU A 113 -11.65 13.45 -6.97
CA LEU A 113 -11.64 12.00 -6.67
C LEU A 113 -12.96 11.50 -6.04
N GLN A 114 -14.06 12.25 -6.12
CA GLN A 114 -15.34 11.81 -5.58
C GLN A 114 -15.79 10.46 -6.18
N ALA A 115 -15.61 10.27 -7.48
CA ALA A 115 -15.93 9.03 -8.17
C ALA A 115 -15.19 7.80 -7.60
N VAL A 116 -13.97 7.97 -7.05
CA VAL A 116 -13.23 6.89 -6.35
C VAL A 116 -14.00 6.45 -5.10
N THR A 117 -14.47 7.42 -4.31
CA THR A 117 -15.22 7.16 -3.08
C THR A 117 -16.56 6.50 -3.39
N ASP A 118 -17.27 6.98 -4.43
CA ASP A 118 -18.58 6.43 -4.84
C ASP A 118 -18.44 4.96 -5.30
N ARG A 119 -17.42 4.66 -6.11
CA ARG A 119 -17.14 3.29 -6.55
C ARG A 119 -16.75 2.36 -5.41
N ALA A 120 -15.93 2.84 -4.46
CA ALA A 120 -15.60 2.07 -3.26
C ALA A 120 -16.85 1.83 -2.38
N ALA A 121 -17.78 2.80 -2.31
CA ALA A 121 -19.06 2.63 -1.62
C ALA A 121 -19.94 1.54 -2.26
N ASP A 122 -19.82 1.35 -3.58
CA ASP A 122 -20.48 0.29 -4.35
C ASP A 122 -19.70 -1.04 -4.35
N ASP A 123 -18.74 -1.23 -3.43
CA ASP A 123 -17.87 -2.41 -3.32
C ASP A 123 -17.03 -2.72 -4.59
N GLN A 124 -16.80 -1.72 -5.45
CA GLN A 124 -15.92 -1.88 -6.61
C GLN A 124 -14.45 -1.85 -6.18
N LEU A 125 -13.68 -2.80 -6.70
CA LEU A 125 -12.25 -2.94 -6.38
C LEU A 125 -11.40 -2.03 -7.27
N LEU A 126 -10.67 -1.11 -6.65
CA LEU A 126 -9.74 -0.23 -7.34
C LEU A 126 -8.33 -0.84 -7.37
N ALA A 127 -7.71 -0.87 -8.54
CA ALA A 127 -6.31 -1.25 -8.72
C ALA A 127 -5.42 -0.05 -9.07
N PHE A 128 -4.10 -0.25 -8.89
CA PHE A 128 -3.09 0.80 -8.97
C PHE A 128 -2.14 0.52 -10.14
N GLY A 129 -2.39 1.13 -11.30
CA GLY A 129 -1.60 0.99 -12.53
C GLY A 129 -0.65 2.16 -12.75
N VAL A 130 0.36 2.32 -11.89
CA VAL A 130 1.25 3.50 -11.90
C VAL A 130 2.64 3.17 -12.41
N SER A 131 3.28 2.13 -11.89
CA SER A 131 4.68 1.80 -12.21
C SER A 131 4.85 1.43 -13.68
N GLU A 132 5.97 1.84 -14.27
CA GLU A 132 6.33 1.57 -15.67
C GLU A 132 7.75 1.02 -15.77
N PRO A 133 8.06 0.20 -16.76
CA PRO A 133 9.42 -0.30 -16.97
C PRO A 133 10.41 0.84 -17.16
N GLY A 134 11.48 0.88 -16.35
CA GLY A 134 12.54 1.88 -16.47
C GLY A 134 12.16 3.32 -16.07
N ASN A 135 10.97 3.53 -15.50
CA ASN A 135 10.55 4.86 -15.02
C ASN A 135 10.76 4.99 -13.51
N ASP A 136 11.89 5.55 -13.11
CA ASP A 136 12.19 5.85 -11.71
C ASP A 136 11.50 7.13 -11.20
N ALA A 137 10.95 7.96 -12.09
CA ALA A 137 10.25 9.19 -11.73
C ALA A 137 8.82 8.96 -11.22
N VAL A 138 8.32 7.73 -11.37
CA VAL A 138 7.01 7.26 -10.87
C VAL A 138 5.88 8.23 -11.25
N LEU A 139 5.35 9.03 -10.31
CA LEU A 139 4.23 9.96 -10.52
C LEU A 139 4.63 11.27 -11.22
N PHE A 140 5.90 11.49 -11.51
CA PHE A 140 6.42 12.77 -12.03
C PHE A 140 6.76 12.74 -13.53
N ASP A 141 6.74 11.56 -14.14
CA ASP A 141 6.87 11.37 -15.59
C ASP A 141 6.19 10.05 -15.99
N SER A 142 5.95 9.87 -17.29
CA SER A 142 5.33 8.65 -17.85
C SER A 142 5.88 8.32 -19.23
N SER A 143 6.10 7.05 -19.49
CA SER A 143 6.37 6.49 -20.80
C SER A 143 5.09 6.03 -21.52
N THR A 144 3.96 5.94 -20.82
CA THR A 144 2.64 5.72 -21.41
C THR A 144 2.20 6.99 -22.12
N THR A 145 1.73 6.89 -23.35
CA THR A 145 1.14 8.03 -24.08
C THR A 145 -0.31 8.24 -23.65
N ALA A 146 -0.74 9.51 -23.62
CA ALA A 146 -2.13 9.90 -23.45
C ALA A 146 -2.51 10.81 -24.66
N GLU A 147 -3.21 10.27 -25.65
CA GLU A 147 -3.62 11.00 -26.82
C GLU A 147 -5.03 11.56 -26.63
N PRO A 148 -5.24 12.91 -26.75
CA PRO A 148 -6.57 13.50 -26.60
C PRO A 148 -7.52 13.03 -27.71
N ASP A 149 -8.78 12.76 -27.35
CA ASP A 149 -9.82 12.33 -28.29
C ASP A 149 -10.57 13.47 -28.96
N GLY A 150 -10.34 14.72 -28.55
CA GLY A 150 -11.00 15.91 -29.01
C GLY A 150 -12.26 16.32 -28.21
N ASP A 151 -12.79 15.43 -27.36
CA ASP A 151 -13.99 15.67 -26.55
C ASP A 151 -13.64 15.75 -25.01
N GLY A 152 -12.35 15.90 -24.69
CA GLY A 152 -11.82 16.01 -23.33
C GLY A 152 -11.46 14.67 -22.69
N GLY A 153 -11.68 13.57 -23.37
CA GLY A 153 -11.18 12.24 -23.00
C GLY A 153 -9.82 11.98 -23.64
N TYR A 154 -9.26 10.80 -23.34
CA TYR A 154 -7.94 10.38 -23.80
C TYR A 154 -7.88 8.90 -24.15
N ARG A 155 -6.96 8.55 -25.05
CA ARG A 155 -6.55 7.17 -25.32
C ARG A 155 -5.17 6.91 -24.75
N PHE A 156 -5.08 5.88 -23.88
CA PHE A 156 -3.83 5.52 -23.23
C PHE A 156 -3.20 4.31 -23.90
N THR A 157 -1.92 4.44 -24.30
CA THR A 157 -1.13 3.35 -24.89
C THR A 157 0.20 3.24 -24.15
N GLY A 158 0.48 2.06 -23.59
CA GLY A 158 1.74 1.83 -22.86
C GLY A 158 1.73 0.55 -22.04
N THR A 159 2.75 0.41 -21.20
CA THR A 159 2.92 -0.76 -20.34
C THR A 159 3.07 -0.34 -18.90
N LYS A 160 2.23 -0.90 -18.03
CA LYS A 160 2.33 -0.79 -16.58
C LYS A 160 2.87 -2.10 -16.01
N VAL A 161 3.70 -2.02 -14.97
CA VAL A 161 4.22 -3.19 -14.26
C VAL A 161 3.77 -3.17 -12.81
N PHE A 162 3.81 -4.32 -12.17
CA PHE A 162 3.38 -4.45 -10.77
C PHE A 162 1.93 -4.01 -10.53
N THR A 163 1.04 -4.23 -11.51
CA THR A 163 -0.39 -3.97 -11.36
C THR A 163 -1.01 -5.06 -10.48
N SER A 164 -0.96 -4.84 -9.16
CA SER A 164 -1.60 -5.73 -8.19
C SER A 164 -3.09 -5.84 -8.44
N LEU A 165 -3.70 -6.97 -8.06
CA LEU A 165 -5.11 -7.27 -8.28
C LEU A 165 -5.50 -7.46 -9.77
N ALA A 166 -4.53 -7.71 -10.65
CA ALA A 166 -4.79 -7.89 -12.09
C ALA A 166 -5.96 -8.85 -12.42
N PRO A 167 -6.16 -9.97 -11.69
CA PRO A 167 -7.29 -10.87 -11.97
C PRO A 167 -8.68 -10.31 -11.60
N ALA A 168 -8.78 -9.32 -10.69
CA ALA A 168 -10.05 -9.05 -10.00
C ALA A 168 -10.51 -7.59 -9.94
N TRP A 169 -9.72 -6.61 -10.37
CA TRP A 169 -10.11 -5.19 -10.28
C TRP A 169 -11.37 -4.87 -11.10
N ASP A 170 -12.15 -3.93 -10.63
CA ASP A 170 -13.29 -3.33 -11.34
C ASP A 170 -12.89 -2.01 -12.00
N VAL A 171 -11.98 -1.27 -11.35
CA VAL A 171 -11.50 0.06 -11.77
C VAL A 171 -9.99 0.09 -11.68
N LEU A 172 -9.32 0.45 -12.77
CA LEU A 172 -7.86 0.58 -12.83
C LEU A 172 -7.48 2.06 -12.99
N SER A 173 -6.67 2.57 -12.08
CA SER A 173 -6.07 3.89 -12.29
C SER A 173 -4.98 3.81 -13.35
N VAL A 174 -4.96 4.77 -14.23
CA VAL A 174 -3.92 4.93 -15.25
C VAL A 174 -3.48 6.38 -15.33
N PHE A 175 -2.25 6.59 -15.76
CA PHE A 175 -1.81 7.90 -16.21
C PHE A 175 -0.86 7.75 -17.39
N GLY A 176 -0.77 8.81 -18.18
CA GLY A 176 0.08 8.87 -19.37
C GLY A 176 0.48 10.30 -19.66
N LYS A 177 1.42 10.46 -20.58
CA LYS A 177 1.93 11.77 -21.00
C LYS A 177 1.26 12.21 -22.29
N ASP A 178 0.63 13.39 -22.26
CA ASP A 178 0.16 14.13 -23.41
C ASP A 178 1.26 15.10 -23.84
N GLU A 179 1.79 14.90 -25.06
CA GLU A 179 2.82 15.72 -25.69
C GLU A 179 2.26 16.52 -26.89
N THR A 180 0.95 16.59 -27.05
CA THR A 180 0.32 17.31 -28.18
C THR A 180 0.32 18.84 -28.03
N GLY A 181 0.43 19.32 -26.79
CA GLY A 181 0.50 20.76 -26.47
C GLY A 181 1.94 21.30 -26.45
N PRO A 182 2.12 22.60 -26.20
CA PRO A 182 3.43 23.24 -26.13
C PRO A 182 4.27 22.76 -24.95
N GLU A 183 3.65 22.30 -23.88
CA GLU A 183 4.28 21.71 -22.70
C GLU A 183 3.65 20.35 -22.42
N PRO A 184 4.46 19.31 -22.17
CA PRO A 184 3.95 17.98 -21.88
C PRO A 184 3.20 17.96 -20.55
N ARG A 185 2.14 17.15 -20.48
CA ARG A 185 1.31 17.02 -19.29
C ARG A 185 1.07 15.57 -18.93
N LEU A 186 1.00 15.28 -17.64
CA LEU A 186 0.61 13.98 -17.11
C LEU A 186 -0.90 13.98 -16.89
N VAL A 187 -1.59 13.16 -17.65
CA VAL A 187 -3.05 13.00 -17.61
C VAL A 187 -3.37 11.78 -16.76
N HIS A 188 -4.17 11.97 -15.73
CA HIS A 188 -4.60 10.90 -14.80
C HIS A 188 -6.06 10.57 -15.00
N GLY A 189 -6.39 9.31 -15.09
CA GLY A 189 -7.76 8.84 -15.28
C GLY A 189 -8.01 7.43 -14.75
N PHE A 190 -9.25 6.98 -14.89
CA PHE A 190 -9.69 5.66 -14.44
C PHE A 190 -10.33 4.86 -15.57
N VAL A 191 -9.83 3.66 -15.79
CA VAL A 191 -10.34 2.66 -16.73
C VAL A 191 -11.30 1.74 -15.99
N LEU A 192 -12.45 1.42 -16.57
CA LEU A 192 -13.33 0.36 -16.10
C LEU A 192 -12.94 -0.96 -16.77
N ARG A 193 -13.07 -2.07 -16.08
CA ARG A 193 -12.80 -3.38 -16.69
C ARG A 193 -13.65 -3.64 -17.94
N SER A 194 -14.85 -3.07 -17.98
CA SER A 194 -15.77 -3.14 -19.13
C SER A 194 -15.32 -2.35 -20.36
N ASP A 195 -14.37 -1.43 -20.25
CA ASP A 195 -13.92 -0.61 -21.39
C ASP A 195 -13.13 -1.43 -22.41
N GLY A 196 -12.54 -2.57 -22.00
CA GLY A 196 -11.70 -3.38 -22.87
C GLY A 196 -10.29 -2.78 -23.07
N ASP A 197 -9.57 -3.31 -24.07
CA ASP A 197 -8.23 -2.85 -24.50
C ASP A 197 -7.16 -2.85 -23.41
N VAL A 198 -7.38 -3.58 -22.31
CA VAL A 198 -6.43 -3.86 -21.23
C VAL A 198 -6.05 -5.33 -21.25
N GLU A 199 -4.77 -5.62 -21.44
CA GLU A 199 -4.21 -6.96 -21.41
C GLU A 199 -3.35 -7.14 -20.16
N HIS A 200 -3.61 -8.18 -19.38
CA HIS A 200 -2.73 -8.63 -18.29
C HIS A 200 -1.92 -9.83 -18.76
N LEU A 201 -0.59 -9.73 -18.69
CA LEU A 201 0.28 -10.86 -18.99
C LEU A 201 0.24 -11.87 -17.84
N ASP A 202 0.49 -13.14 -18.16
CA ASP A 202 0.62 -14.19 -17.15
C ASP A 202 2.12 -14.36 -16.76
N ASP A 203 2.69 -13.28 -16.25
CA ASP A 203 4.15 -13.15 -16.02
C ASP A 203 4.51 -12.96 -14.53
N TRP A 204 3.54 -13.14 -13.60
CA TRP A 204 3.79 -12.99 -12.18
C TRP A 204 4.38 -14.26 -11.58
N ASP A 205 5.67 -14.51 -11.83
CA ASP A 205 6.44 -15.58 -11.21
C ASP A 205 7.57 -14.97 -10.35
N THR A 206 7.28 -14.74 -9.08
CA THR A 206 8.12 -13.98 -8.16
C THR A 206 8.51 -14.79 -6.93
N LEU A 207 9.58 -14.33 -6.25
CA LEU A 207 10.12 -14.94 -5.04
C LEU A 207 9.10 -14.96 -3.89
N GLY A 208 8.35 -13.88 -3.71
CA GLY A 208 7.35 -13.69 -2.66
C GLY A 208 6.23 -12.77 -3.12
N MET A 209 5.28 -12.48 -2.23
CA MET A 209 4.07 -11.71 -2.53
C MET A 209 3.26 -12.31 -3.69
N ARG A 210 3.33 -13.62 -3.87
CA ARG A 210 2.81 -14.34 -5.04
C ARG A 210 1.30 -14.16 -5.21
N ALA A 211 0.55 -14.12 -4.11
CA ALA A 211 -0.92 -13.97 -4.14
C ALA A 211 -1.42 -12.58 -4.56
N THR A 212 -0.53 -11.58 -4.68
CA THR A 212 -0.93 -10.26 -5.19
C THR A 212 -1.28 -10.27 -6.66
N GLN A 213 -0.72 -11.21 -7.44
CA GLN A 213 -0.83 -11.29 -8.90
C GLN A 213 -0.64 -9.91 -9.54
N SER A 214 0.55 -9.30 -9.24
CA SER A 214 0.91 -7.94 -9.68
C SER A 214 1.48 -7.96 -11.10
N ARG A 215 0.66 -8.39 -12.04
CA ARG A 215 1.02 -8.68 -13.44
C ARG A 215 1.41 -7.45 -14.24
N THR A 216 2.18 -7.65 -15.30
CA THR A 216 2.35 -6.63 -16.34
C THR A 216 1.03 -6.38 -17.05
N THR A 217 0.72 -5.11 -17.24
CA THR A 217 -0.54 -4.65 -17.86
C THR A 217 -0.22 -3.79 -19.07
N LYS A 218 -0.73 -4.19 -20.23
CA LYS A 218 -0.62 -3.41 -21.47
C LYS A 218 -1.92 -2.67 -21.75
N LEU A 219 -1.79 -1.41 -22.10
CA LEU A 219 -2.88 -0.53 -22.52
C LEU A 219 -2.78 -0.35 -24.04
N HIS A 220 -3.81 -0.77 -24.77
CA HIS A 220 -3.85 -0.79 -26.24
C HIS A 220 -4.75 0.31 -26.79
N GLY A 221 -4.45 1.59 -26.48
CA GLY A 221 -5.30 2.71 -26.85
C GLY A 221 -6.59 2.78 -26.03
N VAL A 222 -6.54 2.35 -24.77
CA VAL A 222 -7.70 2.33 -23.87
C VAL A 222 -8.33 3.71 -23.78
N HIS A 223 -9.60 3.81 -24.13
CA HIS A 223 -10.33 5.07 -24.10
C HIS A 223 -10.84 5.38 -22.68
N VAL A 224 -10.49 6.56 -22.18
CA VAL A 224 -11.01 7.11 -20.92
C VAL A 224 -11.74 8.41 -21.25
N PRO A 225 -13.07 8.45 -21.14
CA PRO A 225 -13.87 9.65 -21.45
C PRO A 225 -13.62 10.77 -20.43
N ALA A 226 -13.99 12.00 -20.79
CA ALA A 226 -13.70 13.22 -20.05
C ALA A 226 -14.14 13.18 -18.58
N ASP A 227 -15.26 12.54 -18.25
CA ASP A 227 -15.82 12.42 -16.90
C ASP A 227 -15.00 11.49 -15.98
N ARG A 228 -14.08 10.70 -16.54
CA ARG A 228 -13.15 9.84 -15.82
C ARG A 228 -11.70 10.32 -15.86
N ILE A 229 -11.43 11.44 -16.52
CA ILE A 229 -10.15 12.15 -16.41
C ILE A 229 -10.20 13.03 -15.17
N VAL A 230 -9.32 12.79 -14.22
CA VAL A 230 -9.39 13.46 -12.91
C VAL A 230 -8.39 14.60 -12.75
N ARG A 231 -7.26 14.52 -13.42
CA ARG A 231 -6.21 15.57 -13.35
C ARG A 231 -5.35 15.58 -14.60
N SER A 232 -4.87 16.78 -14.96
CA SER A 232 -3.81 16.99 -15.93
C SER A 232 -2.76 17.90 -15.28
N LEU A 233 -1.55 17.35 -15.04
CA LEU A 233 -0.49 17.99 -14.26
C LEU A 233 0.74 18.28 -15.14
N PRO A 234 1.57 19.27 -14.81
CA PRO A 234 2.87 19.41 -15.46
C PRO A 234 3.77 18.19 -15.17
N VAL A 235 4.64 17.86 -16.11
CA VAL A 235 5.71 16.87 -15.89
C VAL A 235 6.69 17.40 -14.83
N GLY A 236 7.17 16.52 -13.97
CA GLY A 236 8.12 16.86 -12.90
C GLY A 236 7.47 17.03 -11.53
N PRO A 237 8.30 17.24 -10.50
CA PRO A 237 7.85 17.37 -9.12
C PRO A 237 6.85 18.52 -8.95
N ASN A 238 5.72 18.23 -8.29
CA ASN A 238 4.68 19.22 -8.00
C ASN A 238 4.03 18.91 -6.64
N GLN A 239 3.22 19.84 -6.15
CA GLN A 239 2.54 19.76 -4.84
C GLN A 239 1.03 19.57 -4.98
N ASP A 240 0.57 19.01 -6.10
CA ASP A 240 -0.85 18.78 -6.32
C ASP A 240 -1.42 17.83 -5.24
N PRO A 241 -2.63 18.10 -4.73
CA PRO A 241 -3.30 17.23 -3.75
C PRO A 241 -3.42 15.77 -4.17
N LEU A 242 -3.53 15.47 -5.49
CA LEU A 242 -3.52 14.10 -6.01
C LEU A 242 -2.19 13.41 -5.71
N VAL A 243 -1.07 14.06 -6.07
CA VAL A 243 0.27 13.51 -5.86
C VAL A 243 0.54 13.29 -4.38
N PHE A 244 0.23 14.29 -3.55
CA PHE A 244 0.40 14.17 -2.10
C PHE A 244 -0.45 13.03 -1.52
N GLY A 245 -1.75 12.97 -1.86
CA GLY A 245 -2.68 11.97 -1.31
C GLY A 245 -2.29 10.55 -1.68
N VAL A 246 -1.96 10.30 -2.95
CA VAL A 246 -1.48 9.00 -3.42
C VAL A 246 -0.17 8.62 -2.75
N PHE A 247 0.78 9.56 -2.69
CA PHE A 247 2.11 9.31 -2.13
C PHE A 247 2.04 8.98 -0.64
N ALA A 248 1.32 9.80 0.14
CA ALA A 248 1.20 9.60 1.58
C ALA A 248 0.49 8.27 1.91
N ALA A 249 -0.62 7.96 1.22
CA ALA A 249 -1.35 6.72 1.42
C ALA A 249 -0.48 5.51 1.02
N PHE A 250 0.18 5.55 -0.14
CA PHE A 250 1.01 4.45 -0.62
C PHE A 250 2.16 4.15 0.33
N GLU A 251 2.99 5.15 0.67
CA GLU A 251 4.18 4.93 1.50
C GLU A 251 3.82 4.40 2.91
N LEU A 252 2.75 4.93 3.52
CA LEU A 252 2.37 4.54 4.88
C LEU A 252 1.62 3.21 4.94
N LEU A 253 0.78 2.88 3.96
CA LEU A 253 0.10 1.59 3.92
C LEU A 253 1.08 0.46 3.58
N ILE A 254 2.03 0.69 2.66
CA ILE A 254 3.13 -0.25 2.40
C ILE A 254 3.98 -0.45 3.65
N ALA A 255 4.41 0.63 4.32
CA ALA A 255 5.16 0.54 5.57
C ALA A 255 4.42 -0.31 6.61
N SER A 256 3.10 -0.14 6.74
CA SER A 256 2.26 -0.89 7.67
C SER A 256 2.22 -2.39 7.36
N VAL A 257 2.18 -2.78 6.08
CA VAL A 257 2.28 -4.20 5.68
C VAL A 257 3.58 -4.80 6.18
N TYR A 258 4.73 -4.13 5.97
CA TYR A 258 6.03 -4.65 6.40
C TYR A 258 6.21 -4.64 7.91
N VAL A 259 5.62 -3.69 8.63
CA VAL A 259 5.55 -3.75 10.10
C VAL A 259 4.78 -5.00 10.55
N GLY A 260 3.63 -5.30 9.93
CA GLY A 260 2.86 -6.51 10.23
C GLY A 260 3.63 -7.81 9.97
N VAL A 261 4.43 -7.86 8.88
CA VAL A 261 5.34 -8.98 8.61
C VAL A 261 6.35 -9.15 9.75
N ALA A 262 6.95 -8.05 10.22
CA ALA A 262 7.91 -8.07 11.32
C ALA A 262 7.28 -8.53 12.65
N GLU A 263 6.10 -8.02 12.97
CA GLU A 263 5.34 -8.45 14.17
C GLU A 263 5.03 -9.95 14.14
N ARG A 264 4.60 -10.47 12.99
CA ARG A 264 4.33 -11.90 12.83
C ARG A 264 5.60 -12.74 12.99
N ALA A 265 6.71 -12.29 12.42
CA ALA A 265 8.00 -13.00 12.54
C ALA A 265 8.46 -13.11 14.01
N ILE A 266 8.30 -12.04 14.79
CA ILE A 266 8.59 -12.06 16.25
C ILE A 266 7.64 -13.05 16.94
N ALA A 267 6.34 -13.03 16.67
CA ALA A 267 5.37 -13.93 17.28
C ALA A 267 5.73 -15.41 17.02
N LEU A 268 6.11 -15.75 15.79
CA LEU A 268 6.55 -17.09 15.43
C LEU A 268 7.85 -17.50 16.13
N ALA A 269 8.78 -16.57 16.31
CA ALA A 269 10.02 -16.83 17.04
C ALA A 269 9.75 -17.07 18.54
N VAL A 270 8.91 -16.25 19.16
CA VAL A 270 8.49 -16.41 20.57
C VAL A 270 7.81 -17.75 20.78
N ASP A 271 6.89 -18.12 19.91
CA ASP A 271 6.20 -19.41 19.91
C ASP A 271 7.17 -20.59 19.81
N ALA A 272 8.13 -20.52 18.89
CA ALA A 272 9.11 -21.57 18.66
C ALA A 272 10.06 -21.75 19.87
N VAL A 273 10.47 -20.65 20.47
CA VAL A 273 11.33 -20.62 21.66
C VAL A 273 10.60 -21.16 22.89
N GLY A 274 9.32 -20.76 23.07
CA GLY A 274 8.49 -21.19 24.20
C GLY A 274 8.24 -22.72 24.26
N ARG A 275 8.33 -23.39 23.10
CA ARG A 275 8.10 -24.85 22.98
C ARG A 275 9.39 -25.69 23.10
N ARG A 276 10.56 -25.06 23.29
CA ARG A 276 11.86 -25.77 23.28
C ARG A 276 12.55 -25.71 24.59
N VAL A 277 13.29 -26.80 24.85
CA VAL A 277 14.25 -26.89 25.96
C VAL A 277 15.68 -27.03 25.42
N ALA A 278 16.65 -26.51 26.16
CA ALA A 278 18.06 -26.68 25.86
C ALA A 278 18.54 -28.09 26.25
N ALA A 279 19.78 -28.44 25.91
CA ALA A 279 20.34 -29.75 26.18
C ALA A 279 20.45 -30.07 27.69
N ASP A 280 20.53 -29.05 28.53
CA ASP A 280 20.56 -29.17 30.00
C ASP A 280 19.16 -29.24 30.64
N GLY A 281 18.08 -29.22 29.82
CA GLY A 281 16.70 -29.27 30.28
C GLY A 281 16.10 -27.89 30.63
N SER A 282 16.86 -26.80 30.55
CA SER A 282 16.33 -25.45 30.79
C SER A 282 15.42 -24.99 29.63
N PRO A 283 14.38 -24.16 29.90
CA PRO A 283 13.59 -23.57 28.84
C PRO A 283 14.46 -22.70 27.91
N ARG A 284 14.29 -22.85 26.59
CA ARG A 284 15.02 -22.00 25.61
C ARG A 284 14.67 -20.52 25.76
N SER A 285 13.49 -20.21 26.29
CA SER A 285 13.06 -18.85 26.64
C SER A 285 13.89 -18.19 27.76
N ASP A 286 14.65 -18.95 28.53
CA ASP A 286 15.49 -18.42 29.60
C ASP A 286 16.92 -18.11 29.15
N ASP A 287 17.29 -18.52 27.93
CA ASP A 287 18.59 -18.23 27.33
C ASP A 287 18.77 -16.70 27.18
N PRO A 288 19.83 -16.13 27.81
CA PRO A 288 20.04 -14.67 27.81
C PRO A 288 20.23 -14.08 26.41
N ASP A 289 20.85 -14.82 25.48
CA ASP A 289 21.10 -14.35 24.13
C ASP A 289 19.81 -14.33 23.29
N VAL A 290 18.95 -15.35 23.49
CA VAL A 290 17.61 -15.37 22.87
C VAL A 290 16.75 -14.21 23.38
N ARG A 291 16.74 -14.00 24.71
CA ARG A 291 15.97 -12.90 25.32
C ARG A 291 16.43 -11.55 24.83
N ARG A 292 17.76 -11.33 24.77
CA ARG A 292 18.33 -10.08 24.22
C ARG A 292 17.94 -9.89 22.77
N ALA A 293 18.11 -10.91 21.90
CA ALA A 293 17.74 -10.82 20.50
C ALA A 293 16.25 -10.44 20.32
N LEU A 294 15.33 -11.13 21.03
CA LEU A 294 13.89 -10.81 20.93
C LEU A 294 13.56 -9.41 21.46
N ALA A 295 14.26 -8.92 22.50
CA ALA A 295 14.09 -7.57 23.02
C ALA A 295 14.54 -6.51 21.98
N ASP A 296 15.69 -6.73 21.33
CA ASP A 296 16.21 -5.84 20.28
C ASP A 296 15.25 -5.77 19.08
N LEU A 297 14.71 -6.93 18.64
CA LEU A 297 13.72 -6.99 17.57
C LEU A 297 12.43 -6.25 17.93
N ARG A 298 11.92 -6.47 19.15
CA ARG A 298 10.71 -5.77 19.62
C ARG A 298 10.92 -4.26 19.64
N GLY A 299 12.05 -3.79 20.19
CA GLY A 299 12.39 -2.37 20.24
C GLY A 299 12.48 -1.74 18.84
N ALA A 300 13.04 -2.46 17.85
CA ALA A 300 13.12 -1.98 16.47
C ALA A 300 11.71 -1.85 15.82
N VAL A 301 10.85 -2.85 16.03
CA VAL A 301 9.46 -2.82 15.51
C VAL A 301 8.64 -1.72 16.20
N ASP A 302 8.76 -1.55 17.51
CA ASP A 302 8.06 -0.47 18.22
C ASP A 302 8.45 0.90 17.70
N ALA A 303 9.74 1.15 17.47
CA ALA A 303 10.25 2.42 16.98
C ALA A 303 9.70 2.77 15.58
N ILE A 304 9.64 1.80 14.66
CA ILE A 304 9.10 2.07 13.31
C ILE A 304 7.58 2.16 13.31
N THR A 305 6.89 1.39 14.13
CA THR A 305 5.44 1.47 14.29
C THR A 305 5.01 2.87 14.73
N LEU A 306 5.69 3.43 15.74
CA LEU A 306 5.41 4.79 16.22
C LEU A 306 5.64 5.86 15.14
N GLN A 307 6.63 5.67 14.25
CA GLN A 307 6.86 6.61 13.14
C GLN A 307 5.73 6.54 12.10
N VAL A 308 5.31 5.33 11.71
CA VAL A 308 4.20 5.13 10.77
C VAL A 308 2.91 5.73 11.34
N ASP A 309 2.60 5.41 12.59
CA ASP A 309 1.38 5.87 13.27
C ASP A 309 1.36 7.40 13.44
N ALA A 310 2.50 8.01 13.78
CA ALA A 310 2.60 9.46 13.90
C ALA A 310 2.36 10.17 12.56
N LEU A 311 3.03 9.71 11.47
CA LEU A 311 2.85 10.33 10.16
C LEU A 311 1.45 10.12 9.59
N ALA A 312 0.85 8.94 9.81
CA ALA A 312 -0.51 8.68 9.37
C ALA A 312 -1.52 9.60 10.10
N ARG A 313 -1.36 9.82 11.41
CA ARG A 313 -2.13 10.82 12.15
C ARG A 313 -1.92 12.23 11.63
N SER A 314 -0.67 12.63 11.38
CA SER A 314 -0.35 13.96 10.82
C SER A 314 -1.04 14.19 9.46
N VAL A 315 -1.20 13.15 8.62
CA VAL A 315 -1.98 13.24 7.36
C VAL A 315 -3.46 13.46 7.67
N ASP A 316 -4.04 12.68 8.60
CA ASP A 316 -5.45 12.78 8.98
C ASP A 316 -5.77 14.14 9.63
N GLU A 317 -4.88 14.66 10.47
CA GLU A 317 -4.98 15.95 11.18
C GLU A 317 -4.62 17.15 10.28
N ARG A 318 -4.12 16.88 9.08
CA ARG A 318 -3.71 17.92 8.09
C ARG A 318 -2.57 18.81 8.57
N ASP A 319 -1.59 18.23 9.26
CA ASP A 319 -0.41 18.96 9.71
C ASP A 319 0.32 19.62 8.54
N GLU A 320 0.87 20.82 8.78
CA GLU A 320 1.62 21.58 7.79
C GLU A 320 3.13 21.33 7.92
N LEU A 321 3.61 20.18 7.41
CA LEU A 321 5.04 19.85 7.43
C LEU A 321 5.83 20.40 6.22
N GLY A 322 5.14 21.03 5.26
CA GLY A 322 5.76 21.66 4.09
C GLY A 322 6.68 20.70 3.32
N ALA A 323 7.88 21.16 2.98
CA ALA A 323 8.87 20.38 2.23
C ALA A 323 9.38 19.12 2.97
N ARG A 324 9.09 18.96 4.26
CA ARG A 324 9.48 17.79 5.05
C ARG A 324 8.63 16.55 4.75
N TRP A 325 7.44 16.71 4.16
CA TRP A 325 6.54 15.58 3.91
C TRP A 325 7.21 14.45 3.12
N PHE A 326 7.74 14.75 1.92
CA PHE A 326 8.33 13.72 1.07
C PHE A 326 9.50 12.97 1.74
N PRO A 327 10.52 13.65 2.31
CA PRO A 327 11.59 12.96 3.03
C PRO A 327 11.10 12.10 4.19
N LEU A 328 10.10 12.54 4.94
CA LEU A 328 9.56 11.76 6.06
C LEU A 328 8.82 10.50 5.59
N LEU A 329 7.98 10.61 4.56
CA LEU A 329 7.22 9.49 4.01
C LEU A 329 8.15 8.42 3.43
N VAL A 330 9.03 8.78 2.48
CA VAL A 330 9.94 7.82 1.83
C VAL A 330 10.93 7.22 2.85
N GLY A 331 11.44 8.03 3.77
CA GLY A 331 12.37 7.56 4.80
C GLY A 331 11.71 6.60 5.79
N THR A 332 10.45 6.81 6.14
CA THR A 332 9.70 5.92 7.02
C THR A 332 9.41 4.59 6.35
N LYS A 333 8.96 4.59 5.09
CA LYS A 333 8.75 3.36 4.33
C LYS A 333 10.05 2.58 4.16
N ALA A 334 11.14 3.22 3.79
CA ALA A 334 12.44 2.56 3.64
C ALA A 334 12.89 1.90 4.95
N ARG A 335 12.80 2.63 6.08
CA ARG A 335 13.12 2.07 7.41
C ARG A 335 12.20 0.92 7.81
N ALA A 336 10.90 0.98 7.49
CA ALA A 336 9.96 -0.10 7.78
C ALA A 336 10.36 -1.39 7.04
N VAL A 337 10.74 -1.28 5.78
CA VAL A 337 11.20 -2.41 4.97
C VAL A 337 12.52 -2.98 5.51
N ASP A 338 13.52 -2.11 5.78
CA ASP A 338 14.82 -2.54 6.31
C ASP A 338 14.66 -3.21 7.69
N THR A 339 13.81 -2.64 8.55
CA THR A 339 13.50 -3.23 9.88
C THR A 339 12.82 -4.59 9.72
N ALA A 340 11.83 -4.70 8.85
CA ALA A 340 11.12 -5.97 8.64
C ALA A 340 12.05 -7.07 8.11
N GLN A 341 12.93 -6.75 7.16
CA GLN A 341 13.92 -7.71 6.67
C GLN A 341 14.86 -8.18 7.78
N HIS A 342 15.41 -7.25 8.55
CA HIS A 342 16.28 -7.57 9.68
C HIS A 342 15.55 -8.45 10.72
N VAL A 343 14.32 -8.09 11.06
CA VAL A 343 13.50 -8.84 12.03
C VAL A 343 13.22 -10.27 11.55
N VAL A 344 12.85 -10.44 10.29
CA VAL A 344 12.58 -11.78 9.73
C VAL A 344 13.86 -12.63 9.70
N ASP A 345 14.99 -12.07 9.26
CA ASP A 345 16.27 -12.79 9.21
C ASP A 345 16.73 -13.23 10.62
N GLU A 346 16.62 -12.34 11.61
CA GLU A 346 16.98 -12.65 12.99
C GLU A 346 15.97 -13.62 13.65
N ALA A 347 14.67 -13.50 13.39
CA ALA A 347 13.67 -14.45 13.84
C ALA A 347 13.97 -15.87 13.32
N MET A 348 14.37 -16.01 12.05
CA MET A 348 14.81 -17.30 11.49
C MET A 348 16.05 -17.82 12.21
N ARG A 349 17.03 -16.95 12.52
CA ARG A 349 18.23 -17.32 13.29
C ARG A 349 17.88 -17.83 14.69
N VAL A 350 16.99 -17.13 15.40
CA VAL A 350 16.52 -17.52 16.75
C VAL A 350 15.80 -18.88 16.72
N VAL A 351 14.95 -19.08 15.72
CA VAL A 351 14.20 -20.34 15.52
C VAL A 351 15.13 -21.47 15.05
N GLY A 352 16.18 -21.15 14.29
CA GLY A 352 17.15 -22.14 13.80
C GLY A 352 16.63 -22.95 12.59
N GLY A 353 17.27 -24.09 12.32
CA GLY A 353 17.10 -24.85 11.07
C GLY A 353 15.67 -25.25 10.69
N SER A 354 14.73 -25.29 11.62
CA SER A 354 13.32 -25.56 11.29
C SER A 354 12.66 -24.40 10.51
N ALA A 355 13.15 -23.16 10.71
CA ALA A 355 12.66 -22.00 9.96
C ALA A 355 13.05 -22.03 8.48
N PHE A 356 14.09 -22.79 8.11
CA PHE A 356 14.60 -22.89 6.74
C PHE A 356 13.81 -23.85 5.85
N ARG A 357 12.87 -24.60 6.41
CA ARG A 357 12.02 -25.52 5.62
C ARG A 357 11.04 -24.71 4.76
N SER A 358 10.82 -25.13 3.52
CA SER A 358 9.86 -24.49 2.60
C SER A 358 8.43 -24.44 3.15
N SER A 359 8.06 -25.38 4.02
CA SER A 359 6.76 -25.43 4.72
C SER A 359 6.68 -24.47 5.93
N SER A 360 7.79 -23.81 6.30
CA SER A 360 7.81 -22.85 7.42
C SER A 360 7.17 -21.53 7.00
N GLU A 361 6.31 -21.00 7.85
CA GLU A 361 5.75 -19.65 7.66
C GLU A 361 6.87 -18.59 7.65
N LEU A 362 7.89 -18.70 8.49
CA LEU A 362 9.05 -17.79 8.47
C LEU A 362 9.78 -17.82 7.12
N ALA A 363 9.90 -18.99 6.47
CA ALA A 363 10.48 -19.06 5.13
C ALA A 363 9.62 -18.35 4.08
N ARG A 364 8.28 -18.37 4.20
CA ARG A 364 7.38 -17.58 3.36
C ARG A 364 7.56 -16.09 3.64
N LEU A 365 7.53 -15.66 4.90
CA LEU A 365 7.76 -14.27 5.28
C LEU A 365 9.12 -13.75 4.80
N ALA A 366 10.19 -14.59 4.83
CA ALA A 366 11.50 -14.24 4.32
C ALA A 366 11.52 -14.00 2.80
N ARG A 367 10.66 -14.66 2.04
CA ARG A 367 10.47 -14.38 0.61
C ARG A 367 9.62 -13.12 0.42
N ASP A 368 8.51 -13.00 1.13
CA ASP A 368 7.57 -11.88 1.01
C ASP A 368 8.21 -10.54 1.36
N VAL A 369 9.02 -10.49 2.42
CA VAL A 369 9.65 -9.25 2.89
C VAL A 369 10.62 -8.66 1.87
N ARG A 370 11.20 -9.47 0.97
CA ARG A 370 12.15 -9.00 -0.07
C ARG A 370 11.48 -8.08 -1.11
N ALA A 371 10.18 -8.23 -1.33
CA ALA A 371 9.44 -7.37 -2.27
C ALA A 371 9.50 -5.88 -1.88
N GLY A 372 9.65 -5.56 -0.58
CA GLY A 372 9.73 -4.19 -0.08
C GLY A 372 10.84 -3.34 -0.68
N GLN A 373 11.93 -3.97 -1.14
CA GLN A 373 13.05 -3.28 -1.76
C GLN A 373 12.72 -2.71 -3.14
N TYR A 374 11.71 -3.28 -3.81
CA TYR A 374 11.35 -2.96 -5.19
C TYR A 374 10.14 -2.04 -5.30
N HIS A 375 9.41 -1.80 -4.21
CA HIS A 375 8.33 -0.81 -4.23
C HIS A 375 8.88 0.60 -4.36
N PRO A 376 8.24 1.49 -5.13
CA PRO A 376 8.49 2.93 -5.02
C PRO A 376 8.16 3.40 -3.58
N SER A 377 8.91 4.27 -2.96
CA SER A 377 10.25 4.69 -3.29
C SER A 377 11.23 3.58 -2.89
N SER A 378 12.12 3.17 -3.81
CA SER A 378 13.17 2.20 -3.47
C SER A 378 14.13 2.78 -2.42
N ARG A 379 14.97 1.92 -1.81
CA ARG A 379 15.98 2.37 -0.83
C ARG A 379 16.87 3.47 -1.40
N ASP A 380 17.32 3.32 -2.65
CA ASP A 380 18.21 4.29 -3.29
C ASP A 380 17.48 5.59 -3.63
N SER A 381 16.23 5.52 -4.09
CA SER A 381 15.39 6.69 -4.33
C SER A 381 15.11 7.45 -3.03
N ALA A 382 14.78 6.74 -1.95
CA ALA A 382 14.58 7.34 -0.63
C ALA A 382 15.88 8.02 -0.12
N ALA A 383 17.04 7.37 -0.30
CA ALA A 383 18.32 7.95 0.08
C ALA A 383 18.63 9.24 -0.70
N ARG A 384 18.35 9.28 -2.01
CA ARG A 384 18.49 10.51 -2.82
C ARG A 384 17.56 11.62 -2.31
N THR A 385 16.30 11.33 -2.00
CA THR A 385 15.34 12.29 -1.47
C THR A 385 15.81 12.83 -0.10
N LEU A 386 16.26 11.97 0.79
CA LEU A 386 16.81 12.37 2.09
C LEU A 386 18.07 13.21 1.94
N ALA A 387 19.00 12.83 1.07
CA ALA A 387 20.22 13.61 0.81
C ALA A 387 19.88 15.00 0.27
N THR A 388 18.97 15.10 -0.70
CA THR A 388 18.50 16.38 -1.25
C THR A 388 17.86 17.27 -0.17
N SER A 389 17.12 16.67 0.78
CA SER A 389 16.50 17.44 1.87
C SER A 389 17.51 18.06 2.85
N VAL A 390 18.74 17.55 2.90
CA VAL A 390 19.82 18.01 3.80
C VAL A 390 20.83 18.87 3.05
N LEU A 391 21.19 18.48 1.82
CA LEU A 391 22.28 19.09 1.04
C LEU A 391 21.79 20.07 -0.04
N GLY A 392 20.49 20.09 -0.32
CA GLY A 392 19.94 20.72 -1.52
C GLY A 392 20.03 19.83 -2.75
N PRO A 393 19.46 20.25 -3.89
CA PRO A 393 19.55 19.49 -5.14
C PRO A 393 21.00 19.40 -5.62
N PRO A 394 21.40 18.30 -6.29
CA PRO A 394 22.71 18.23 -6.92
C PRO A 394 22.85 19.30 -8.00
N ALA A 395 24.09 19.79 -8.21
CA ALA A 395 24.40 20.81 -9.22
C ALA A 395 24.19 20.29 -10.65
#